data_92366f18ddb056ed1e907a50d2f15817
#
_entry.id   92366f18ddb056ed1e907a50d2f15817
#
_cell.length_a   1.000
_cell.length_b   1.000
_cell.length_c   1.000
_cell.angle_alpha   90.00
_cell.angle_beta   90.00
_cell.angle_gamma   90.00
#
_symmetry.space_group_name_H-M   'P 1'
#
loop_
_entity.id
_entity.type
_entity.pdbx_description
1 polymer ?
#
loop_
_entity_poly.entity_id
_entity_poly.type
_entity_poly.pdbx_seq_one_letter_code
_entity_poly.pdbx_strand_id
1 'polypeptide(L)'
;MIQAAQTESLAQTTVATLPRRLPSFAILLLVALALSAIALKLLPAPFIWIGWGWSFFLLAGAQKIQHANTKAASFSVAVLTILLAGTETYLTFHKPVRRTFSDGYFVSDDDLGTVPARSKVGHSTEYERGKLAYDVTYTIDSDGLRVAPTLKAAAPASVLFLGCSFTFGEGLQDDQTLPYQTGEQSGGQYAIYNFSFHGYAPNQMFAAIESGKVQQTVRTPPRYIVYTALPDHIARVAGKIPYGKHNPRYRLQPDGSVQRAGHFDDDEKQRSRLTASLVGNLLKSAIYRWIANIQPRTNEADMRLFLALVRESRDRLKAEYPDADFQIILWRNFPYEQETYTKMQAGFRQMNIPVHLIEDILPGYNANPQQYWLTAEKAHPNALANRLIAHYVVSEILSH
;
A
#
# COMPACT_ATOMS: atom_id res chain seq x y z
N MET A 1 41.45 -57.88 -77.81
CA MET A 1 41.67 -58.25 -76.41
C MET A 1 41.42 -57.04 -75.60
N ILE A 2 40.61 -57.23 -74.53
CA ILE A 2 40.40 -56.36 -73.37
C ILE A 2 39.33 -55.27 -73.57
N GLN A 3 38.22 -55.60 -73.15
CA GLN A 3 37.09 -55.14 -72.31
C GLN A 3 37.05 -53.67 -71.91
N ALA A 4 35.98 -53.05 -72.36
CA ALA A 4 35.43 -51.81 -71.86
C ALA A 4 34.65 -52.05 -70.53
N ALA A 5 34.89 -51.30 -69.54
CA ALA A 5 34.01 -51.24 -68.36
C ALA A 5 33.22 -49.93 -68.35
N GLN A 6 31.93 -50.07 -68.47
CA GLN A 6 30.95 -49.00 -68.30
C GLN A 6 30.75 -48.76 -66.82
N THR A 7 30.92 -47.58 -66.39
CA THR A 7 30.49 -47.06 -65.06
C THR A 7 29.25 -46.22 -65.20
N GLU A 8 28.08 -46.82 -64.90
CA GLU A 8 26.82 -46.10 -64.73
C GLU A 8 26.90 -45.30 -63.39
N SER A 9 26.78 -43.96 -63.51
CA SER A 9 26.56 -43.05 -62.43
C SER A 9 25.09 -43.07 -62.05
N LEU A 10 24.75 -43.71 -60.95
CA LEU A 10 23.45 -43.61 -60.31
C LEU A 10 23.28 -42.23 -59.65
N ALA A 11 22.54 -41.37 -60.30
CA ALA A 11 22.03 -40.13 -59.69
C ALA A 11 21.10 -40.48 -58.52
N GLN A 12 21.60 -40.32 -57.29
CA GLN A 12 20.73 -40.36 -56.09
C GLN A 12 19.88 -39.11 -56.06
N THR A 13 18.63 -39.25 -56.38
CA THR A 13 17.59 -38.26 -56.22
C THR A 13 17.31 -38.12 -54.71
N THR A 14 17.83 -37.05 -54.08
CA THR A 14 17.50 -36.71 -52.73
C THR A 14 16.03 -36.34 -52.62
N VAL A 15 15.21 -37.27 -52.17
CA VAL A 15 13.81 -37.00 -51.83
C VAL A 15 13.81 -36.04 -50.65
N ALA A 16 13.44 -34.80 -50.88
CA ALA A 16 13.19 -33.81 -49.82
C ALA A 16 12.11 -34.35 -48.88
N THR A 17 12.49 -34.76 -47.71
CA THR A 17 11.55 -35.18 -46.68
C THR A 17 10.67 -33.99 -46.31
N LEU A 18 9.39 -34.03 -46.61
CA LEU A 18 8.36 -33.14 -46.16
C LEU A 18 8.46 -32.96 -44.63
N PRO A 19 8.28 -31.75 -44.10
CA PRO A 19 8.38 -31.50 -42.64
C PRO A 19 7.39 -32.44 -41.92
N ARG A 20 7.92 -33.22 -40.96
CA ARG A 20 7.11 -34.08 -40.09
C ARG A 20 5.97 -33.25 -39.51
N ARG A 21 4.73 -33.61 -39.77
CA ARG A 21 3.56 -32.98 -39.13
C ARG A 21 3.76 -33.03 -37.64
N LEU A 22 3.67 -31.86 -37.00
CA LEU A 22 3.73 -31.77 -35.51
C LEU A 22 2.69 -32.74 -34.94
N PRO A 23 3.03 -33.57 -33.96
CA PRO A 23 2.07 -34.45 -33.32
C PRO A 23 0.90 -33.61 -32.77
N SER A 24 -0.33 -34.11 -32.87
CA SER A 24 -1.56 -33.41 -32.49
C SER A 24 -1.51 -32.80 -31.10
N PHE A 25 -0.74 -33.43 -30.18
CA PHE A 25 -0.47 -32.91 -28.85
C PHE A 25 0.36 -31.61 -28.84
N ALA A 26 1.37 -31.50 -29.71
CA ALA A 26 2.18 -30.27 -29.79
C ALA A 26 1.36 -29.09 -30.32
N ILE A 27 0.45 -29.34 -31.25
CA ILE A 27 -0.48 -28.32 -31.78
C ILE A 27 -1.41 -27.83 -30.65
N LEU A 28 -1.99 -28.76 -29.89
CA LEU A 28 -2.88 -28.44 -28.77
C LEU A 28 -2.14 -27.65 -27.65
N LEU A 29 -0.90 -28.03 -27.38
CA LEU A 29 -0.04 -27.31 -26.41
C LEU A 29 0.24 -25.87 -26.87
N LEU A 30 0.58 -25.68 -28.15
CA LEU A 30 0.81 -24.34 -28.71
C LEU A 30 -0.45 -23.47 -28.66
N VAL A 31 -1.62 -24.07 -28.95
CA VAL A 31 -2.91 -23.37 -28.83
C VAL A 31 -3.19 -22.97 -27.36
N ALA A 32 -2.96 -23.87 -26.40
CA ALA A 32 -3.17 -23.57 -24.98
C ALA A 32 -2.24 -22.44 -24.49
N LEU A 33 -0.98 -22.45 -24.93
CA LEU A 33 -0.03 -21.37 -24.62
C LEU A 33 -0.44 -20.05 -25.27
N ALA A 34 -0.88 -20.05 -26.51
CA ALA A 34 -1.36 -18.86 -27.20
C ALA A 34 -2.61 -18.27 -26.50
N LEU A 35 -3.58 -19.12 -26.14
CA LEU A 35 -4.77 -18.69 -25.40
C LEU A 35 -4.41 -18.13 -24.02
N SER A 36 -3.42 -18.71 -23.33
CA SER A 36 -2.93 -18.19 -22.06
C SER A 36 -2.29 -16.79 -22.23
N ALA A 37 -1.50 -16.59 -23.29
CA ALA A 37 -0.90 -15.28 -23.58
C ALA A 37 -1.97 -14.23 -23.94
N ILE A 38 -3.01 -14.60 -24.66
CA ILE A 38 -4.16 -13.74 -24.98
C ILE A 38 -4.91 -13.40 -23.70
N ALA A 39 -5.19 -14.37 -22.83
CA ALA A 39 -5.87 -14.15 -21.56
C ALA A 39 -5.10 -13.17 -20.65
N LEU A 40 -3.76 -13.29 -20.55
CA LEU A 40 -2.90 -12.37 -19.80
C LEU A 40 -3.00 -10.92 -20.28
N LYS A 41 -3.23 -10.70 -21.59
CA LYS A 41 -3.36 -9.36 -22.16
C LYS A 41 -4.76 -8.76 -22.03
N LEU A 42 -5.79 -9.56 -22.26
CA LEU A 42 -7.15 -9.06 -22.47
C LEU A 42 -8.07 -9.19 -21.26
N LEU A 43 -7.80 -10.12 -20.34
CA LEU A 43 -8.73 -10.41 -19.26
C LEU A 43 -8.32 -9.72 -17.94
N PRO A 44 -9.28 -9.21 -17.15
CA PRO A 44 -9.01 -8.55 -15.86
C PRO A 44 -8.55 -9.54 -14.78
N ALA A 45 -8.94 -10.83 -14.87
CA ALA A 45 -8.54 -11.90 -13.96
C ALA A 45 -8.02 -13.11 -14.74
N PRO A 46 -6.88 -12.98 -15.45
CA PRO A 46 -6.44 -13.96 -16.42
C PRO A 46 -6.13 -15.33 -15.79
N PHE A 47 -5.64 -15.37 -14.56
CA PHE A 47 -5.22 -16.62 -13.91
C PHE A 47 -6.38 -17.56 -13.59
N ILE A 48 -7.61 -17.07 -13.44
CA ILE A 48 -8.80 -17.91 -13.34
C ILE A 48 -8.96 -18.73 -14.64
N TRP A 49 -9.00 -18.04 -15.77
CA TRP A 49 -9.21 -18.67 -17.07
C TRP A 49 -8.05 -19.58 -17.48
N ILE A 50 -6.82 -19.14 -17.23
CA ILE A 50 -5.62 -19.94 -17.49
C ILE A 50 -5.62 -21.20 -16.61
N GLY A 51 -5.86 -21.05 -15.31
CA GLY A 51 -5.86 -22.17 -14.37
C GLY A 51 -6.90 -23.23 -14.71
N TRP A 52 -8.14 -22.85 -14.92
CA TRP A 52 -9.20 -23.78 -15.31
C TRP A 52 -8.95 -24.39 -16.69
N GLY A 53 -8.49 -23.59 -17.69
CA GLY A 53 -8.15 -24.08 -19.02
C GLY A 53 -7.06 -25.15 -18.99
N TRP A 54 -5.97 -24.92 -18.25
CA TRP A 54 -4.90 -25.91 -18.06
C TRP A 54 -5.34 -27.15 -17.29
N SER A 55 -6.21 -26.98 -16.29
CA SER A 55 -6.78 -28.12 -15.55
C SER A 55 -7.54 -29.07 -16.48
N PHE A 56 -8.43 -28.54 -17.31
CA PHE A 56 -9.16 -29.35 -18.31
C PHE A 56 -8.24 -29.98 -19.36
N PHE A 57 -7.25 -29.21 -19.84
CA PHE A 57 -6.27 -29.72 -20.81
C PHE A 57 -5.46 -30.90 -20.25
N LEU A 58 -4.98 -30.79 -19.01
CA LEU A 58 -4.20 -31.84 -18.36
C LEU A 58 -5.06 -33.10 -18.08
N LEU A 59 -6.30 -32.91 -17.60
CA LEU A 59 -7.22 -34.03 -17.36
C LEU A 59 -7.54 -34.79 -18.67
N ALA A 60 -7.84 -34.05 -19.74
CA ALA A 60 -8.11 -34.65 -21.04
C ALA A 60 -6.89 -35.36 -21.62
N GLY A 61 -5.70 -34.75 -21.42
CA GLY A 61 -4.43 -35.35 -21.84
C GLY A 61 -4.10 -36.63 -21.07
N ALA A 62 -4.31 -36.62 -19.74
CA ALA A 62 -4.03 -37.76 -18.87
C ALA A 62 -4.83 -39.02 -19.28
N GLN A 63 -6.03 -38.87 -19.84
CA GLN A 63 -6.85 -40.01 -20.28
C GLN A 63 -6.22 -40.74 -21.49
N LYS A 64 -5.41 -40.03 -22.30
CA LYS A 64 -4.77 -40.58 -23.49
C LYS A 64 -3.42 -41.21 -23.22
N ILE A 65 -2.88 -41.07 -22.00
CA ILE A 65 -1.56 -41.59 -21.62
C ILE A 65 -1.70 -43.06 -21.21
N GLN A 66 -0.93 -43.94 -21.88
CA GLN A 66 -0.94 -45.38 -21.62
C GLN A 66 -0.02 -45.75 -20.44
N HIS A 67 1.10 -45.06 -20.28
CA HIS A 67 2.06 -45.32 -19.23
C HIS A 67 1.50 -44.92 -17.86
N ALA A 68 1.39 -45.85 -16.89
CA ALA A 68 0.75 -45.66 -15.60
C ALA A 68 1.39 -44.52 -14.78
N ASN A 69 2.72 -44.47 -14.67
CA ASN A 69 3.44 -43.44 -13.91
C ASN A 69 3.25 -42.04 -14.51
N THR A 70 3.33 -41.94 -15.84
CA THR A 70 3.15 -40.63 -16.53
C THR A 70 1.69 -40.20 -16.44
N LYS A 71 0.74 -41.11 -16.49
CA LYS A 71 -0.69 -40.84 -16.31
C LYS A 71 -0.97 -40.33 -14.89
N ALA A 72 -0.41 -41.00 -13.87
CA ALA A 72 -0.53 -40.59 -12.47
C ALA A 72 0.09 -39.21 -12.22
N ALA A 73 1.28 -38.93 -12.77
CA ALA A 73 1.91 -37.63 -12.66
C ALA A 73 1.06 -36.52 -13.32
N SER A 74 0.54 -36.76 -14.55
CA SER A 74 -0.32 -35.79 -15.23
C SER A 74 -1.61 -35.53 -14.47
N PHE A 75 -2.20 -36.56 -13.86
CA PHE A 75 -3.37 -36.41 -13.01
C PHE A 75 -3.06 -35.60 -11.75
N SER A 76 -1.92 -35.85 -11.08
CA SER A 76 -1.49 -35.08 -9.90
C SER A 76 -1.29 -33.58 -10.22
N VAL A 77 -0.67 -33.29 -11.37
CA VAL A 77 -0.50 -31.90 -11.84
C VAL A 77 -1.87 -31.27 -12.15
N ALA A 78 -2.79 -32.01 -12.75
CA ALA A 78 -4.15 -31.52 -13.00
C ALA A 78 -4.90 -31.19 -11.70
N VAL A 79 -4.80 -32.04 -10.67
CA VAL A 79 -5.39 -31.78 -9.36
C VAL A 79 -4.77 -30.51 -8.73
N LEU A 80 -3.46 -30.35 -8.78
CA LEU A 80 -2.78 -29.16 -8.27
C LEU A 80 -3.26 -27.90 -9.01
N THR A 81 -3.38 -27.94 -10.34
CA THR A 81 -3.88 -26.79 -11.13
C THR A 81 -5.34 -26.46 -10.80
N ILE A 82 -6.19 -27.47 -10.54
CA ILE A 82 -7.58 -27.28 -10.08
C ILE A 82 -7.60 -26.55 -8.71
N LEU A 83 -6.77 -26.99 -7.77
CA LEU A 83 -6.70 -26.37 -6.45
C LEU A 83 -6.23 -24.91 -6.55
N LEU A 84 -5.21 -24.62 -7.35
CA LEU A 84 -4.74 -23.27 -7.60
C LEU A 84 -5.79 -22.40 -8.30
N ALA A 85 -6.46 -22.92 -9.34
CA ALA A 85 -7.53 -22.21 -10.04
C ALA A 85 -8.73 -21.93 -9.13
N GLY A 86 -9.10 -22.89 -8.29
CA GLY A 86 -10.15 -22.74 -7.29
C GLY A 86 -9.81 -21.66 -6.26
N THR A 87 -8.58 -21.68 -5.73
CA THR A 87 -8.08 -20.67 -4.79
C THR A 87 -8.03 -19.28 -5.44
N GLU A 88 -7.51 -19.17 -6.67
CA GLU A 88 -7.49 -17.91 -7.44
C GLU A 88 -8.91 -17.37 -7.65
N THR A 89 -9.85 -18.23 -8.01
CA THR A 89 -11.26 -17.88 -8.17
C THR A 89 -11.85 -17.38 -6.85
N TYR A 90 -11.65 -18.14 -5.77
CA TYR A 90 -12.14 -17.78 -4.45
C TYR A 90 -11.60 -16.40 -4.02
N LEU A 91 -10.28 -16.20 -4.06
CA LEU A 91 -9.65 -14.94 -3.65
C LEU A 91 -10.02 -13.75 -4.55
N THR A 92 -10.37 -13.99 -5.81
CA THR A 92 -10.80 -12.93 -6.73
C THR A 92 -12.21 -12.45 -6.42
N PHE A 93 -13.14 -13.38 -6.15
CA PHE A 93 -14.55 -13.05 -5.95
C PHE A 93 -14.94 -12.83 -4.49
N HIS A 94 -14.21 -13.42 -3.55
CA HIS A 94 -14.45 -13.26 -2.12
C HIS A 94 -13.51 -12.22 -1.50
N LYS A 95 -13.50 -11.00 -2.07
CA LYS A 95 -12.79 -9.88 -1.43
C LYS A 95 -13.54 -9.52 -0.16
N PRO A 96 -12.90 -9.62 1.02
CA PRO A 96 -13.57 -9.32 2.29
C PRO A 96 -13.97 -7.84 2.38
N VAL A 97 -13.19 -6.96 1.72
CA VAL A 97 -13.38 -5.50 1.74
C VAL A 97 -13.45 -4.96 0.31
N ARG A 98 -14.46 -4.16 0.02
CA ARG A 98 -14.61 -3.41 -1.23
C ARG A 98 -14.79 -1.94 -0.91
N ARG A 99 -13.83 -1.12 -1.33
CA ARG A 99 -13.85 0.33 -1.16
C ARG A 99 -13.94 1.03 -2.49
N THR A 100 -14.68 2.12 -2.53
CA THR A 100 -14.77 3.04 -3.66
C THR A 100 -14.46 4.47 -3.23
N PHE A 101 -14.01 5.27 -4.18
CA PHE A 101 -13.82 6.71 -4.02
C PHE A 101 -14.38 7.41 -5.24
N SER A 102 -14.79 8.68 -5.07
CA SER A 102 -15.18 9.53 -6.20
C SER A 102 -14.04 9.65 -7.21
N ASP A 103 -14.40 9.74 -8.49
CA ASP A 103 -13.44 9.98 -9.57
C ASP A 103 -12.69 11.31 -9.37
N GLY A 104 -11.39 11.28 -9.64
CA GLY A 104 -10.51 12.44 -9.50
C GLY A 104 -10.31 12.93 -8.06
N TYR A 105 -10.60 12.09 -7.07
CA TYR A 105 -10.27 12.38 -5.66
C TYR A 105 -8.78 12.32 -5.38
N PHE A 106 -8.09 11.33 -5.97
CA PHE A 106 -6.64 11.17 -5.90
C PHE A 106 -5.99 11.80 -7.12
N VAL A 107 -4.95 12.63 -6.90
CA VAL A 107 -4.13 13.19 -7.96
C VAL A 107 -2.65 12.87 -7.71
N SER A 108 -1.88 12.77 -8.78
CA SER A 108 -0.43 12.58 -8.69
C SER A 108 0.26 13.86 -8.26
N ASP A 109 1.31 13.74 -7.47
CA ASP A 109 2.17 14.84 -7.02
C ASP A 109 3.63 14.37 -7.01
N ASP A 110 4.51 15.16 -7.60
CA ASP A 110 5.92 14.81 -7.79
C ASP A 110 6.70 14.71 -6.47
N ASP A 111 6.27 15.41 -5.41
CA ASP A 111 6.92 15.35 -4.11
C ASP A 111 6.37 14.26 -3.23
N LEU A 112 5.02 14.16 -3.16
CA LEU A 112 4.33 13.31 -2.19
C LEU A 112 3.83 11.98 -2.77
N GLY A 113 3.86 11.83 -4.11
CA GLY A 113 3.36 10.68 -4.85
C GLY A 113 1.86 10.79 -5.14
N THR A 114 1.03 10.78 -4.13
CA THR A 114 -0.43 10.92 -4.28
C THR A 114 -0.97 11.87 -3.23
N VAL A 115 -1.78 12.82 -3.66
CA VAL A 115 -2.42 13.82 -2.81
C VAL A 115 -3.92 13.89 -3.10
N PRO A 116 -4.76 14.46 -2.22
CA PRO A 116 -6.14 14.75 -2.56
C PRO A 116 -6.24 15.90 -3.56
N ALA A 117 -7.23 15.87 -4.43
CA ALA A 117 -7.54 16.99 -5.32
C ALA A 117 -8.01 18.19 -4.48
N ARG A 118 -7.43 19.37 -4.73
CA ARG A 118 -7.77 20.61 -4.04
C ARG A 118 -9.21 21.04 -4.33
N SER A 119 -9.84 21.70 -3.37
CA SER A 119 -11.24 22.20 -3.47
C SER A 119 -12.22 21.11 -3.92
N LYS A 120 -12.01 19.88 -3.43
CA LYS A 120 -12.78 18.70 -3.83
C LYS A 120 -13.61 18.16 -2.70
N VAL A 121 -14.89 17.88 -2.99
CA VAL A 121 -15.72 17.04 -2.13
C VAL A 121 -15.65 15.62 -2.69
N GLY A 122 -14.99 14.72 -1.96
CA GLY A 122 -14.87 13.31 -2.28
C GLY A 122 -15.88 12.48 -1.52
N HIS A 123 -16.38 11.41 -2.14
CA HIS A 123 -17.27 10.45 -1.51
C HIS A 123 -16.59 9.09 -1.45
N SER A 124 -16.69 8.39 -0.32
CA SER A 124 -16.12 7.08 -0.14
C SER A 124 -17.10 6.14 0.54
N THR A 125 -17.29 4.96 -0.08
CA THR A 125 -18.08 3.87 0.49
C THR A 125 -17.20 2.65 0.68
N GLU A 126 -17.45 1.92 1.74
CA GLU A 126 -16.81 0.63 1.98
C GLU A 126 -17.82 -0.42 2.38
N TYR A 127 -17.67 -1.59 1.76
CA TYR A 127 -18.42 -2.79 2.10
C TYR A 127 -17.45 -3.84 2.64
N GLU A 128 -17.79 -4.41 3.80
CA GLU A 128 -17.12 -5.55 4.38
C GLU A 128 -18.05 -6.77 4.34
N ARG A 129 -17.60 -7.86 3.70
CA ARG A 129 -18.40 -9.09 3.54
C ARG A 129 -19.82 -8.81 3.03
N GLY A 130 -19.96 -7.84 2.12
CA GLY A 130 -21.24 -7.45 1.53
C GLY A 130 -22.12 -6.53 2.38
N LYS A 131 -21.69 -6.16 3.59
CA LYS A 131 -22.39 -5.18 4.45
C LYS A 131 -21.74 -3.82 4.31
N LEU A 132 -22.52 -2.76 4.28
CA LEU A 132 -22.03 -1.39 4.31
C LEU A 132 -21.29 -1.14 5.63
N ALA A 133 -20.03 -0.82 5.55
CA ALA A 133 -19.17 -0.49 6.69
C ALA A 133 -19.20 1.02 6.96
N TYR A 134 -19.04 1.82 5.90
CA TYR A 134 -19.22 3.26 5.97
C TYR A 134 -19.63 3.86 4.61
N ASP A 135 -20.24 5.03 4.68
CA ASP A 135 -20.62 5.88 3.57
C ASP A 135 -20.37 7.33 4.01
N VAL A 136 -19.30 7.94 3.53
CA VAL A 136 -18.76 9.19 4.07
C VAL A 136 -18.31 10.15 2.98
N THR A 137 -18.30 11.44 3.36
CA THR A 137 -17.81 12.55 2.54
C THR A 137 -16.51 13.08 3.11
N TYR A 138 -15.56 13.39 2.23
CA TYR A 138 -14.30 14.03 2.55
C TYR A 138 -14.25 15.40 1.85
N THR A 139 -14.30 16.48 2.61
CA THR A 139 -14.15 17.82 2.06
C THR A 139 -12.69 18.23 2.13
N ILE A 140 -12.12 18.52 0.95
CA ILE A 140 -10.74 18.99 0.80
C ILE A 140 -10.78 20.47 0.43
N ASP A 141 -10.03 21.28 1.17
CA ASP A 141 -9.98 22.72 0.98
C ASP A 141 -9.10 23.14 -0.23
N SER A 142 -8.93 24.44 -0.42
CA SER A 142 -8.10 25.01 -1.49
C SER A 142 -6.61 24.75 -1.34
N ASP A 143 -6.16 24.44 -0.14
CA ASP A 143 -4.76 24.10 0.14
C ASP A 143 -4.47 22.61 -0.04
N GLY A 144 -5.51 21.78 -0.24
CA GLY A 144 -5.39 20.33 -0.38
C GLY A 144 -5.41 19.61 0.97
N LEU A 145 -5.87 20.25 2.02
CA LEU A 145 -6.02 19.65 3.34
C LEU A 145 -7.48 19.24 3.57
N ARG A 146 -7.70 18.23 4.39
CA ARG A 146 -9.06 17.93 4.86
C ARG A 146 -9.52 19.05 5.79
N VAL A 147 -10.76 19.50 5.60
CA VAL A 147 -11.31 20.64 6.33
C VAL A 147 -11.24 20.47 7.85
N ALA A 148 -11.03 21.58 8.50
CA ALA A 148 -11.07 21.77 9.96
C ALA A 148 -12.21 22.73 10.33
N PRO A 149 -12.54 22.87 11.62
CA PRO A 149 -13.56 23.82 12.06
C PRO A 149 -13.27 25.25 11.60
N THR A 150 -14.28 25.98 11.18
CA THR A 150 -14.16 27.39 10.86
C THR A 150 -13.92 28.20 12.13
N LEU A 151 -12.85 28.95 12.16
CA LEU A 151 -12.52 29.83 13.29
C LEU A 151 -13.52 30.97 13.35
N LYS A 152 -14.02 31.30 14.55
CA LYS A 152 -14.87 32.49 14.82
C LYS A 152 -14.08 33.79 14.83
N ALA A 153 -12.79 33.71 15.13
CA ALA A 153 -11.82 34.80 15.14
C ALA A 153 -10.46 34.29 14.69
N ALA A 154 -9.52 35.18 14.37
CA ALA A 154 -8.15 34.79 14.05
C ALA A 154 -7.50 34.12 15.26
N ALA A 155 -7.07 32.88 15.11
CA ALA A 155 -6.34 32.17 16.16
C ALA A 155 -4.90 32.70 16.28
N PRO A 156 -4.35 32.87 17.50
CA PRO A 156 -2.98 33.35 17.69
C PRO A 156 -1.91 32.30 17.34
N ALA A 157 -2.29 31.04 17.35
CA ALA A 157 -1.41 29.90 17.09
C ALA A 157 -2.16 28.78 16.37
N SER A 158 -1.43 27.79 15.88
CA SER A 158 -2.02 26.64 15.21
C SER A 158 -1.52 25.30 15.76
N VAL A 159 -2.24 24.24 15.39
CA VAL A 159 -1.85 22.84 15.59
C VAL A 159 -1.71 22.18 14.22
N LEU A 160 -0.54 21.64 13.94
CA LEU A 160 -0.27 20.83 12.76
C LEU A 160 -0.45 19.37 13.10
N PHE A 161 -1.34 18.70 12.38
CA PHE A 161 -1.50 17.25 12.44
C PHE A 161 -0.79 16.59 11.26
N LEU A 162 0.11 15.68 11.58
CA LEU A 162 0.87 14.87 10.65
C LEU A 162 0.54 13.39 10.87
N GLY A 163 0.48 12.60 9.80
CA GLY A 163 0.14 11.19 9.95
C GLY A 163 -0.35 10.56 8.64
N CYS A 164 -1.19 9.57 8.78
CA CYS A 164 -1.76 8.82 7.66
C CYS A 164 -3.30 8.83 7.68
N SER A 165 -3.93 7.78 7.15
CA SER A 165 -5.38 7.59 7.17
C SER A 165 -6.02 7.66 8.56
N PHE A 166 -5.28 7.36 9.62
CA PHE A 166 -5.74 7.46 11.00
C PHE A 166 -6.02 8.91 11.40
N THR A 167 -5.09 9.80 11.13
CA THR A 167 -5.24 11.24 11.41
C THR A 167 -6.11 11.94 10.38
N PHE A 168 -6.01 11.54 9.10
CA PHE A 168 -6.91 12.01 8.05
C PHE A 168 -8.37 11.74 8.42
N GLY A 169 -8.65 10.64 9.11
CA GLY A 169 -9.99 10.19 9.49
C GLY A 169 -10.67 9.40 8.37
N GLU A 170 -9.97 8.38 7.83
CA GLU A 170 -10.55 7.49 6.83
C GLU A 170 -11.79 6.76 7.37
N GLY A 171 -12.89 6.81 6.62
CA GLY A 171 -14.16 6.20 7.00
C GLY A 171 -15.01 7.03 7.96
N LEU A 172 -14.65 8.29 8.20
CA LEU A 172 -15.35 9.20 9.09
C LEU A 172 -15.84 10.45 8.33
N GLN A 173 -16.92 11.07 8.80
CA GLN A 173 -17.32 12.39 8.34
C GLN A 173 -16.31 13.45 8.79
N ASP A 174 -16.35 14.64 8.18
CA ASP A 174 -15.34 15.67 8.43
C ASP A 174 -15.29 16.07 9.91
N ASP A 175 -16.42 16.24 10.56
CA ASP A 175 -16.56 16.61 11.97
C ASP A 175 -16.17 15.53 12.98
N GLN A 176 -15.91 14.30 12.52
CA GLN A 176 -15.55 13.15 13.36
C GLN A 176 -14.05 12.89 13.40
N THR A 177 -13.24 13.64 12.63
CA THR A 177 -11.80 13.43 12.56
C THR A 177 -11.08 13.95 13.80
N LEU A 178 -9.92 13.38 14.14
CA LEU A 178 -9.10 13.85 15.26
C LEU A 178 -8.75 15.34 15.15
N PRO A 179 -8.26 15.85 14.00
CA PRO A 179 -7.96 17.28 13.88
C PRO A 179 -9.21 18.17 14.04
N TYR A 180 -10.33 17.81 13.43
CA TYR A 180 -11.57 18.57 13.53
C TYR A 180 -12.06 18.63 14.99
N GLN A 181 -12.14 17.47 15.65
CA GLN A 181 -12.54 17.36 17.06
C GLN A 181 -11.62 18.13 18.00
N THR A 182 -10.31 18.18 17.71
CA THR A 182 -9.38 19.00 18.49
C THR A 182 -9.68 20.50 18.36
N GLY A 183 -9.96 20.95 17.13
CA GLY A 183 -10.35 22.34 16.89
C GLY A 183 -11.65 22.74 17.61
N GLU A 184 -12.68 21.90 17.54
CA GLU A 184 -13.94 22.11 18.25
C GLU A 184 -13.74 22.14 19.78
N GLN A 185 -13.07 21.12 20.33
CA GLN A 185 -12.89 20.98 21.78
C GLN A 185 -11.95 22.03 22.38
N SER A 186 -11.03 22.59 21.58
CA SER A 186 -10.21 23.73 21.99
C SER A 186 -10.96 25.08 21.96
N GLY A 187 -12.26 25.08 21.60
CA GLY A 187 -13.06 26.28 21.50
C GLY A 187 -12.63 27.24 20.39
N GLY A 188 -11.91 26.76 19.38
CA GLY A 188 -11.40 27.57 18.28
C GLY A 188 -10.18 28.42 18.65
N GLN A 189 -9.46 28.07 19.71
CA GLN A 189 -8.24 28.80 20.13
C GLN A 189 -7.06 28.60 19.17
N TYR A 190 -7.08 27.51 18.39
CA TYR A 190 -6.03 27.15 17.44
C TYR A 190 -6.56 27.01 16.03
N ALA A 191 -5.79 27.49 15.04
CA ALA A 191 -6.00 27.10 13.67
C ALA A 191 -5.52 25.65 13.48
N ILE A 192 -6.29 24.82 12.78
CA ILE A 192 -5.99 23.39 12.62
C ILE A 192 -5.58 23.11 11.19
N TYR A 193 -4.42 22.44 11.00
CA TYR A 193 -3.93 22.01 9.70
C TYR A 193 -3.76 20.49 9.70
N ASN A 194 -4.49 19.79 8.84
CA ASN A 194 -4.44 18.34 8.71
C ASN A 194 -3.62 17.93 7.47
N PHE A 195 -2.31 17.78 7.62
CA PHE A 195 -1.39 17.33 6.55
C PHE A 195 -1.36 15.82 6.32
N SER A 196 -2.30 15.11 6.90
CA SER A 196 -2.36 13.64 6.79
C SER A 196 -3.18 13.22 5.58
N PHE A 197 -2.83 12.07 5.00
CA PHE A 197 -3.59 11.48 3.88
C PHE A 197 -3.50 9.95 3.88
N HIS A 198 -4.28 9.30 3.02
CA HIS A 198 -4.31 7.86 2.88
C HIS A 198 -2.91 7.30 2.54
N GLY A 199 -2.44 6.34 3.33
CA GLY A 199 -1.19 5.64 3.07
C GLY A 199 0.09 6.43 3.34
N TYR A 200 0.01 7.67 3.85
CA TYR A 200 1.18 8.47 4.20
C TYR A 200 2.00 7.83 5.32
N ALA A 201 3.26 8.24 5.40
CA ALA A 201 4.24 7.86 6.42
C ALA A 201 5.30 8.98 6.53
N PRO A 202 6.32 8.85 7.37
CA PRO A 202 7.35 9.88 7.51
C PRO A 202 8.06 10.33 6.23
N ASN A 203 8.08 9.51 5.20
CA ASN A 203 8.61 9.92 3.89
C ASN A 203 7.76 11.02 3.23
N GLN A 204 6.42 10.96 3.28
CA GLN A 204 5.57 12.07 2.81
C GLN A 204 5.61 13.26 3.76
N MET A 205 5.63 13.02 5.08
CA MET A 205 5.79 14.08 6.08
C MET A 205 7.05 14.89 5.80
N PHE A 206 8.19 14.23 5.67
CA PHE A 206 9.47 14.89 5.39
C PHE A 206 9.49 15.55 4.01
N ALA A 207 8.94 14.91 2.98
CA ALA A 207 8.84 15.49 1.65
C ALA A 207 7.99 16.77 1.61
N ALA A 208 6.88 16.83 2.36
CA ALA A 208 6.06 18.03 2.46
C ALA A 208 6.80 19.21 3.14
N ILE A 209 7.66 18.90 4.13
CA ILE A 209 8.49 19.89 4.80
C ILE A 209 9.65 20.33 3.89
N GLU A 210 10.35 19.36 3.28
CA GLU A 210 11.51 19.61 2.42
C GLU A 210 11.16 20.43 1.17
N SER A 211 10.00 20.16 0.56
CA SER A 211 9.50 20.90 -0.61
C SER A 211 8.86 22.25 -0.29
N GLY A 212 8.77 22.61 0.99
CA GLY A 212 8.16 23.87 1.43
C GLY A 212 6.63 23.90 1.38
N LYS A 213 5.95 22.76 1.15
CA LYS A 213 4.49 22.70 1.12
C LYS A 213 3.85 23.04 2.47
N VAL A 214 4.49 22.64 3.57
CA VAL A 214 4.02 22.99 4.91
C VAL A 214 4.11 24.51 5.11
N GLN A 215 5.25 25.13 4.81
CA GLN A 215 5.50 26.57 4.97
C GLN A 215 4.57 27.42 4.11
N GLN A 216 4.28 26.97 2.88
CA GLN A 216 3.37 27.67 1.96
C GLN A 216 1.90 27.61 2.42
N THR A 217 1.53 26.57 3.15
CA THR A 217 0.13 26.32 3.58
C THR A 217 -0.15 26.94 4.96
N VAL A 218 0.80 26.87 5.88
CA VAL A 218 0.64 27.32 7.26
C VAL A 218 0.71 28.84 7.35
N ARG A 219 -0.43 29.50 7.62
CA ARG A 219 -0.54 30.96 7.72
C ARG A 219 -0.46 31.47 9.15
N THR A 220 -0.80 30.60 10.11
CA THR A 220 -0.69 30.89 11.55
C THR A 220 0.42 30.03 12.13
N PRO A 221 1.43 30.59 12.80
CA PRO A 221 2.55 29.80 13.33
C PRO A 221 2.07 28.65 14.23
N PRO A 222 2.61 27.44 14.07
CA PRO A 222 2.25 26.32 14.93
C PRO A 222 2.86 26.48 16.32
N ARG A 223 2.05 26.27 17.34
CA ARG A 223 2.48 26.06 18.71
C ARG A 223 2.68 24.58 19.02
N TYR A 224 1.90 23.73 18.34
CA TYR A 224 1.96 22.27 18.51
C TYR A 224 1.98 21.56 17.17
N ILE A 225 2.76 20.48 17.13
CA ILE A 225 2.85 19.59 15.99
C ILE A 225 2.61 18.18 16.51
N VAL A 226 1.53 17.55 16.06
CA VAL A 226 1.10 16.22 16.52
C VAL A 226 1.27 15.21 15.40
N TYR A 227 2.20 14.29 15.56
CA TYR A 227 2.42 13.20 14.61
C TYR A 227 1.80 11.89 15.12
N THR A 228 0.86 11.33 14.39
CA THR A 228 0.32 10.00 14.70
C THR A 228 1.17 8.92 14.05
N ALA A 229 1.88 8.17 14.86
CA ALA A 229 2.81 7.12 14.46
C ALA A 229 2.16 5.73 14.56
N LEU A 230 2.47 4.86 13.58
CA LEU A 230 2.04 3.47 13.53
C LEU A 230 3.21 2.56 13.15
N PRO A 231 3.26 1.28 13.58
CA PRO A 231 4.24 0.30 13.12
C PRO A 231 4.27 0.12 11.59
N ASP A 232 3.10 0.23 10.93
CA ASP A 232 2.98 0.20 9.45
C ASP A 232 3.85 1.23 8.74
N HIS A 233 4.14 2.36 9.38
CA HIS A 233 4.95 3.42 8.79
C HIS A 233 6.37 2.97 8.49
N ILE A 234 6.91 1.98 9.23
CA ILE A 234 8.24 1.40 8.99
C ILE A 234 8.28 0.71 7.62
N ALA A 235 7.26 -0.11 7.32
CA ALA A 235 7.16 -0.77 6.03
C ALA A 235 6.92 0.21 4.88
N ARG A 236 6.18 1.30 5.13
CA ARG A 236 5.89 2.34 4.13
C ARG A 236 7.13 3.12 3.74
N VAL A 237 7.95 3.56 4.70
CA VAL A 237 9.20 4.27 4.40
C VAL A 237 10.23 3.40 3.71
N ALA A 238 10.16 2.08 3.91
CA ALA A 238 11.02 1.10 3.25
C ALA A 238 10.52 0.68 1.86
N GLY A 239 9.33 1.14 1.42
CA GLY A 239 8.71 0.71 0.16
C GLY A 239 8.27 -0.76 0.14
N LYS A 240 8.08 -1.38 1.31
CA LYS A 240 7.71 -2.79 1.47
C LYS A 240 6.19 -2.99 1.55
N ILE A 241 5.44 -2.18 0.81
CA ILE A 241 3.99 -2.21 0.73
C ILE A 241 3.52 -2.36 -0.72
N PRO A 242 2.35 -2.95 -0.98
CA PRO A 242 1.88 -3.22 -2.34
C PRO A 242 1.29 -1.98 -3.05
N TYR A 243 1.20 -0.85 -2.38
CA TYR A 243 0.67 0.41 -2.89
C TYR A 243 1.69 1.54 -2.72
N GLY A 244 1.39 2.73 -3.24
CA GLY A 244 2.27 3.90 -3.09
C GLY A 244 3.61 3.76 -3.81
N LYS A 245 3.64 3.12 -4.96
CA LYS A 245 4.87 2.95 -5.75
C LYS A 245 5.51 4.28 -6.14
N HIS A 246 4.70 5.31 -6.38
CA HIS A 246 5.17 6.66 -6.67
C HIS A 246 5.41 7.50 -5.40
N ASN A 247 5.45 6.89 -4.22
CA ASN A 247 5.79 7.59 -2.98
C ASN A 247 7.27 8.00 -2.98
N PRO A 248 7.62 9.13 -2.33
CA PRO A 248 9.00 9.57 -2.20
C PRO A 248 9.85 8.53 -1.46
N ARG A 249 11.01 8.24 -2.03
CA ARG A 249 12.00 7.33 -1.46
C ARG A 249 13.17 8.11 -0.87
N TYR A 250 13.58 7.71 0.32
CA TYR A 250 14.74 8.25 1.02
C TYR A 250 15.73 7.16 1.36
N ARG A 251 16.99 7.55 1.54
CA ARG A 251 18.07 6.67 2.00
C ARG A 251 18.73 7.30 3.22
N LEU A 252 19.02 6.48 4.21
CA LEU A 252 19.83 6.84 5.36
C LEU A 252 21.30 6.90 4.93
N GLN A 253 21.96 8.01 5.20
CA GLN A 253 23.36 8.22 4.93
C GLN A 253 24.22 7.73 6.12
N PRO A 254 25.55 7.48 5.90
CA PRO A 254 26.43 7.05 6.98
C PRO A 254 26.54 8.04 8.16
N ASP A 255 26.35 9.33 7.92
CA ASP A 255 26.31 10.39 8.95
C ASP A 255 24.98 10.45 9.71
N GLY A 256 24.04 9.59 9.35
CA GLY A 256 22.70 9.55 9.93
C GLY A 256 21.68 10.51 9.33
N SER A 257 22.06 11.38 8.40
CA SER A 257 21.13 12.22 7.64
C SER A 257 20.29 11.39 6.67
N VAL A 258 19.18 11.96 6.16
CA VAL A 258 18.37 11.33 5.12
C VAL A 258 18.48 12.11 3.82
N GLN A 259 18.56 11.38 2.70
CA GLN A 259 18.66 11.97 1.36
C GLN A 259 17.54 11.44 0.48
N ARG A 260 16.89 12.34 -0.26
CA ARG A 260 15.92 11.98 -1.30
C ARG A 260 16.58 11.10 -2.37
N ALA A 261 15.94 9.99 -2.73
CA ALA A 261 16.44 9.02 -3.71
C ALA A 261 15.39 8.72 -4.81
N GLY A 262 14.63 9.74 -5.20
CA GLY A 262 13.56 9.62 -6.18
C GLY A 262 12.28 9.03 -5.61
N HIS A 263 11.66 8.11 -6.36
CA HIS A 263 10.45 7.39 -6.00
C HIS A 263 10.70 5.88 -6.00
N PHE A 264 9.82 5.11 -5.35
CA PHE A 264 9.99 3.64 -5.32
C PHE A 264 9.80 2.99 -6.69
N ASP A 265 9.04 3.59 -7.61
CA ASP A 265 8.83 3.08 -8.97
C ASP A 265 9.93 3.47 -9.98
N ASP A 266 10.89 4.30 -9.62
CA ASP A 266 11.97 4.71 -10.52
C ASP A 266 12.83 3.52 -10.96
N ASP A 267 13.09 2.56 -10.06
CA ASP A 267 13.80 1.34 -10.42
C ASP A 267 12.98 0.44 -11.37
N GLU A 268 11.63 0.48 -11.29
CA GLU A 268 10.76 -0.25 -12.22
C GLU A 268 10.80 0.37 -13.63
N LYS A 269 10.90 1.70 -13.73
CA LYS A 269 11.04 2.42 -15.00
C LYS A 269 12.34 2.07 -15.73
N GLN A 270 13.38 1.70 -14.98
CA GLN A 270 14.69 1.28 -15.52
C GLN A 270 14.76 -0.22 -15.85
N ARG A 271 13.80 -1.03 -15.39
CA ARG A 271 13.77 -2.48 -15.70
C ARG A 271 13.51 -2.74 -17.17
N SER A 272 14.08 -3.82 -17.70
CA SER A 272 13.78 -4.26 -19.07
C SER A 272 12.27 -4.45 -19.25
N ARG A 273 11.76 -4.16 -20.45
CA ARG A 273 10.33 -4.36 -20.79
C ARG A 273 9.83 -5.77 -20.47
N LEU A 274 10.70 -6.78 -20.59
CA LEU A 274 10.38 -8.17 -20.26
C LEU A 274 10.15 -8.38 -18.77
N THR A 275 11.04 -7.86 -17.92
CA THR A 275 10.92 -7.98 -16.45
C THR A 275 9.69 -7.22 -15.93
N ALA A 276 9.45 -6.00 -16.44
CA ALA A 276 8.27 -5.22 -16.10
C ALA A 276 6.97 -5.92 -16.50
N SER A 277 6.94 -6.56 -17.68
CA SER A 277 5.79 -7.33 -18.15
C SER A 277 5.53 -8.58 -17.29
N LEU A 278 6.59 -9.31 -16.89
CA LEU A 278 6.45 -10.49 -16.02
C LEU A 278 5.89 -10.12 -14.65
N VAL A 279 6.46 -9.10 -14.00
CA VAL A 279 5.99 -8.62 -12.70
C VAL A 279 4.57 -8.08 -12.81
N GLY A 280 4.27 -7.27 -13.83
CA GLY A 280 2.92 -6.75 -14.07
C GLY A 280 1.88 -7.85 -14.27
N ASN A 281 2.26 -8.97 -14.91
CA ASN A 281 1.37 -10.12 -15.03
C ASN A 281 1.18 -10.87 -13.71
N LEU A 282 2.25 -11.09 -12.91
CA LEU A 282 2.14 -11.73 -11.59
C LEU A 282 1.21 -10.94 -10.66
N LEU A 283 1.25 -9.60 -10.71
CA LEU A 283 0.37 -8.73 -9.93
C LEU A 283 -1.13 -8.88 -10.28
N LYS A 284 -1.48 -9.48 -11.42
CA LYS A 284 -2.86 -9.81 -11.78
C LYS A 284 -3.40 -11.03 -11.01
N SER A 285 -2.53 -11.90 -10.45
CA SER A 285 -2.94 -13.05 -9.65
C SER A 285 -3.42 -12.62 -8.26
N ALA A 286 -4.58 -13.12 -7.86
CA ALA A 286 -5.12 -12.90 -6.52
C ALA A 286 -4.30 -13.66 -5.46
N ILE A 287 -3.83 -14.86 -5.78
CA ILE A 287 -2.94 -15.66 -4.92
C ILE A 287 -1.63 -14.89 -4.69
N TYR A 288 -1.00 -14.38 -5.77
CA TYR A 288 0.23 -13.62 -5.64
C TYR A 288 0.05 -12.38 -4.77
N ARG A 289 -1.03 -11.61 -5.00
CA ARG A 289 -1.33 -10.44 -4.17
C ARG A 289 -1.60 -10.81 -2.70
N TRP A 290 -2.28 -11.93 -2.48
CA TRP A 290 -2.54 -12.43 -1.12
C TRP A 290 -1.23 -12.79 -0.41
N ILE A 291 -0.32 -13.51 -1.07
CA ILE A 291 1.01 -13.83 -0.52
C ILE A 291 1.84 -12.56 -0.30
N ALA A 292 1.82 -11.62 -1.25
CA ALA A 292 2.56 -10.37 -1.15
C ALA A 292 2.03 -9.44 -0.04
N ASN A 293 0.76 -9.59 0.34
CA ASN A 293 0.15 -8.87 1.46
C ASN A 293 0.34 -9.57 2.83
N ILE A 294 0.92 -10.77 2.83
CA ILE A 294 1.41 -11.36 4.08
C ILE A 294 2.52 -10.45 4.57
N GLN A 295 2.26 -9.79 5.69
CA GLN A 295 2.96 -8.69 6.33
C GLN A 295 4.41 -8.44 5.87
N PRO A 296 4.75 -7.21 5.46
CA PRO A 296 6.10 -6.88 5.05
C PRO A 296 7.05 -7.08 6.25
N ARG A 297 8.02 -7.97 6.11
CA ARG A 297 9.06 -8.14 7.12
C ARG A 297 9.95 -6.91 7.12
N THR A 298 9.80 -6.08 8.12
CA THR A 298 10.70 -4.96 8.40
C THR A 298 11.92 -5.44 9.15
N ASN A 299 13.02 -4.70 9.04
CA ASN A 299 14.27 -5.00 9.70
C ASN A 299 14.84 -3.75 10.40
N GLU A 300 15.98 -3.89 11.06
CA GLU A 300 16.64 -2.80 11.80
C GLU A 300 17.03 -1.60 10.90
N ALA A 301 17.35 -1.85 9.63
CA ALA A 301 17.67 -0.74 8.70
C ALA A 301 16.42 0.06 8.36
N ASP A 302 15.28 -0.60 8.21
CA ASP A 302 13.99 0.06 7.97
C ASP A 302 13.57 0.90 9.18
N MET A 303 13.76 0.36 10.40
CA MET A 303 13.51 1.07 11.65
C MET A 303 14.39 2.31 11.77
N ARG A 304 15.70 2.19 11.49
CA ARG A 304 16.62 3.34 11.53
C ARG A 304 16.23 4.42 10.52
N LEU A 305 15.83 4.05 9.29
CA LEU A 305 15.35 5.00 8.29
C LEU A 305 14.07 5.70 8.76
N PHE A 306 13.13 4.95 9.31
CA PHE A 306 11.89 5.50 9.87
C PHE A 306 12.17 6.53 10.97
N LEU A 307 13.00 6.18 11.95
CA LEU A 307 13.36 7.07 13.05
C LEU A 307 14.13 8.32 12.56
N ALA A 308 15.02 8.14 11.59
CA ALA A 308 15.76 9.25 10.99
C ALA A 308 14.84 10.23 10.28
N LEU A 309 13.85 9.75 9.51
CA LEU A 309 12.85 10.61 8.86
C LEU A 309 12.00 11.39 9.87
N VAL A 310 11.61 10.76 10.98
CA VAL A 310 10.87 11.45 12.05
C VAL A 310 11.75 12.52 12.70
N ARG A 311 13.01 12.21 13.02
CA ARG A 311 13.96 13.16 13.57
C ARG A 311 14.17 14.37 12.66
N GLU A 312 14.51 14.13 11.40
CA GLU A 312 14.73 15.20 10.42
C GLU A 312 13.49 16.08 10.22
N SER A 313 12.28 15.46 10.22
CA SER A 313 11.03 16.21 10.13
C SER A 313 10.85 17.12 11.35
N ARG A 314 11.04 16.58 12.58
CA ARG A 314 10.99 17.38 13.81
C ARG A 314 12.02 18.51 13.78
N ASP A 315 13.27 18.20 13.44
CA ASP A 315 14.36 19.17 13.50
C ASP A 315 14.15 20.33 12.51
N ARG A 316 13.70 20.04 11.28
CA ARG A 316 13.35 21.08 10.29
C ARG A 316 12.15 21.91 10.71
N LEU A 317 11.10 21.29 11.24
CA LEU A 317 9.94 22.02 11.74
C LEU A 317 10.31 22.88 12.96
N LYS A 318 11.17 22.39 13.84
CA LYS A 318 11.66 23.15 15.00
C LYS A 318 12.60 24.31 14.62
N ALA A 319 13.38 24.15 13.54
CA ALA A 319 14.20 25.24 13.01
C ALA A 319 13.34 26.35 12.37
N GLU A 320 12.25 25.99 11.71
CA GLU A 320 11.29 26.93 11.10
C GLU A 320 10.36 27.57 12.14
N TYR A 321 9.92 26.78 13.12
CA TYR A 321 9.00 27.17 14.19
C TYR A 321 9.61 26.85 15.55
N PRO A 322 10.53 27.68 16.08
CA PRO A 322 11.29 27.40 17.32
C PRO A 322 10.44 27.16 18.55
N ASP A 323 9.27 27.81 18.63
CA ASP A 323 8.33 27.69 19.74
C ASP A 323 7.36 26.52 19.63
N ALA A 324 7.37 25.79 18.49
CA ALA A 324 6.47 24.66 18.28
C ALA A 324 6.93 23.42 19.05
N ASP A 325 6.03 22.77 19.76
CA ASP A 325 6.26 21.51 20.46
C ASP A 325 5.86 20.33 19.58
N PHE A 326 6.82 19.43 19.28
CA PHE A 326 6.60 18.24 18.50
C PHE A 326 6.24 17.07 19.40
N GLN A 327 5.04 16.50 19.22
CA GLN A 327 4.44 15.45 20.03
C GLN A 327 4.09 14.24 19.20
N ILE A 328 4.19 13.02 19.75
CA ILE A 328 3.84 11.79 19.06
C ILE A 328 2.70 11.09 19.78
N ILE A 329 1.62 10.77 19.05
CA ILE A 329 0.60 9.79 19.46
C ILE A 329 0.97 8.47 18.80
N LEU A 330 1.33 7.47 19.60
CA LEU A 330 1.76 6.17 19.10
C LEU A 330 0.63 5.15 19.23
N TRP A 331 0.15 4.68 18.07
CA TRP A 331 -0.84 3.62 17.99
C TRP A 331 -0.20 2.25 18.06
N ARG A 332 -0.80 1.39 18.89
CA ARG A 332 -0.55 -0.04 18.89
C ARG A 332 -1.47 -0.70 17.90
N ASN A 333 -0.94 -1.01 16.72
CA ASN A 333 -1.72 -1.65 15.65
C ASN A 333 -1.45 -3.15 15.64
N PHE A 334 -2.49 -3.96 15.83
CA PHE A 334 -2.41 -5.42 15.69
C PHE A 334 -2.45 -5.77 14.18
N PRO A 335 -1.61 -6.73 13.71
CA PRO A 335 -0.92 -7.80 14.45
C PRO A 335 0.60 -7.60 14.61
N TYR A 336 1.11 -6.36 14.62
CA TYR A 336 2.55 -6.14 14.76
C TYR A 336 3.09 -6.68 16.08
N GLU A 337 4.32 -7.18 16.03
CA GLU A 337 5.00 -7.71 17.20
C GLU A 337 5.21 -6.61 18.24
N GLN A 338 5.03 -6.96 19.51
CA GLN A 338 5.28 -6.08 20.65
C GLN A 338 6.69 -5.49 20.61
N GLU A 339 7.66 -6.24 20.08
CA GLU A 339 9.05 -5.80 19.94
C GLU A 339 9.18 -4.56 19.04
N THR A 340 8.51 -4.54 17.89
CA THR A 340 8.52 -3.39 16.97
C THR A 340 7.97 -2.13 17.66
N TYR A 341 6.85 -2.27 18.36
CA TYR A 341 6.23 -1.18 19.11
C TYR A 341 7.15 -0.64 20.19
N THR A 342 7.78 -1.52 20.97
CA THR A 342 8.75 -1.16 22.03
C THR A 342 9.99 -0.45 21.46
N LYS A 343 10.51 -0.91 20.31
CA LYS A 343 11.62 -0.24 19.62
C LYS A 343 11.27 1.16 19.13
N MET A 344 10.05 1.37 18.63
CA MET A 344 9.57 2.70 18.25
C MET A 344 9.55 3.64 19.47
N GLN A 345 8.98 3.19 20.59
CA GLN A 345 8.96 3.97 21.84
C GLN A 345 10.37 4.34 22.29
N ALA A 346 11.28 3.37 22.32
CA ALA A 346 12.67 3.60 22.70
C ALA A 346 13.36 4.62 21.77
N GLY A 347 13.16 4.49 20.46
CA GLY A 347 13.71 5.42 19.47
C GLY A 347 13.19 6.86 19.65
N PHE A 348 11.91 7.05 19.89
CA PHE A 348 11.34 8.37 20.13
C PHE A 348 11.83 9.00 21.44
N ARG A 349 11.94 8.21 22.51
CA ARG A 349 12.52 8.67 23.80
C ARG A 349 13.97 9.08 23.66
N GLN A 350 14.78 8.33 22.88
CA GLN A 350 16.18 8.73 22.61
C GLN A 350 16.31 10.06 21.86
N MET A 351 15.29 10.43 21.09
CA MET A 351 15.20 11.73 20.42
C MET A 351 14.64 12.84 21.31
N ASN A 352 14.32 12.55 22.59
CA ASN A 352 13.64 13.47 23.52
C ASN A 352 12.31 14.01 22.96
N ILE A 353 11.54 13.17 22.24
CA ILE A 353 10.21 13.51 21.75
C ILE A 353 9.18 12.93 22.73
N PRO A 354 8.24 13.74 23.26
CA PRO A 354 7.13 13.22 24.05
C PRO A 354 6.28 12.24 23.27
N VAL A 355 5.97 11.09 23.90
CA VAL A 355 5.19 10.01 23.29
C VAL A 355 3.99 9.70 24.15
N HIS A 356 2.83 9.82 23.57
CA HIS A 356 1.53 9.51 24.16
C HIS A 356 1.04 8.17 23.61
N LEU A 357 0.94 7.16 24.47
CA LEU A 357 0.56 5.83 24.05
C LEU A 357 -0.96 5.72 23.95
N ILE A 358 -1.46 5.10 22.88
CA ILE A 358 -2.89 5.02 22.65
C ILE A 358 -3.63 4.25 23.75
N GLU A 359 -2.98 3.27 24.37
CA GLU A 359 -3.51 2.51 25.50
C GLU A 359 -3.63 3.31 26.81
N ASP A 360 -2.90 4.42 26.92
CA ASP A 360 -3.00 5.34 28.07
C ASP A 360 -4.09 6.40 27.81
N ILE A 361 -4.40 6.68 26.54
CA ILE A 361 -5.39 7.66 26.11
C ILE A 361 -6.80 7.05 26.08
N LEU A 362 -6.94 5.83 25.56
CA LEU A 362 -8.24 5.18 25.33
C LEU A 362 -8.56 4.19 26.45
N PRO A 363 -9.59 4.42 27.27
CA PRO A 363 -9.90 3.56 28.41
C PRO A 363 -10.16 2.11 27.99
N GLY A 364 -9.46 1.16 28.61
CA GLY A 364 -9.62 -0.27 28.34
C GLY A 364 -9.13 -0.74 26.96
N TYR A 365 -8.32 0.03 26.24
CA TYR A 365 -7.83 -0.31 24.91
C TYR A 365 -7.15 -1.68 24.86
N ASN A 366 -6.31 -1.99 25.85
CA ASN A 366 -5.61 -3.29 25.90
C ASN A 366 -6.55 -4.48 26.09
N ALA A 367 -7.70 -4.29 26.73
CA ALA A 367 -8.68 -5.37 26.96
C ALA A 367 -9.64 -5.53 25.79
N ASN A 368 -10.06 -4.41 25.16
CA ASN A 368 -11.01 -4.43 24.06
C ASN A 368 -10.69 -3.30 23.05
N PRO A 369 -9.66 -3.44 22.22
CA PRO A 369 -9.32 -2.41 21.23
C PRO A 369 -10.38 -2.22 20.16
N GLN A 370 -11.19 -3.24 19.87
CA GLN A 370 -12.19 -3.23 18.80
C GLN A 370 -13.32 -2.21 19.03
N GLN A 371 -13.59 -1.81 20.26
CA GLN A 371 -14.57 -0.75 20.55
C GLN A 371 -14.19 0.61 19.95
N TYR A 372 -12.90 0.78 19.62
CA TYR A 372 -12.33 1.99 19.06
C TYR A 372 -12.03 1.88 17.56
N TRP A 373 -12.30 0.72 16.96
CA TRP A 373 -12.08 0.49 15.55
C TRP A 373 -13.28 0.92 14.72
N LEU A 374 -13.01 1.37 13.53
CA LEU A 374 -14.04 1.75 12.56
C LEU A 374 -14.93 0.56 12.20
N THR A 375 -14.29 -0.60 11.96
CA THR A 375 -14.97 -1.87 11.68
C THR A 375 -14.19 -3.04 12.28
N ALA A 376 -14.80 -4.22 12.30
CA ALA A 376 -14.14 -5.44 12.79
C ALA A 376 -12.90 -5.86 11.96
N GLU A 377 -12.88 -5.49 10.69
CA GLU A 377 -11.79 -5.83 9.75
C GLU A 377 -10.72 -4.72 9.66
N LYS A 378 -11.03 -3.51 10.20
CA LYS A 378 -10.16 -2.33 10.10
C LYS A 378 -9.97 -1.65 11.42
N ALA A 379 -8.74 -1.68 11.89
CA ALA A 379 -8.32 -0.99 13.10
C ALA A 379 -8.15 0.53 12.94
N HIS A 380 -8.79 1.17 11.91
CA HIS A 380 -8.85 2.63 11.84
C HIS A 380 -9.67 3.17 13.00
N PRO A 381 -9.30 4.33 13.57
CA PRO A 381 -10.06 4.93 14.66
C PRO A 381 -11.49 5.25 14.24
N ASN A 382 -12.46 4.90 15.07
CA ASN A 382 -13.84 5.36 14.91
C ASN A 382 -14.07 6.76 15.53
N ALA A 383 -15.26 7.31 15.39
CA ALA A 383 -15.59 8.63 15.90
C ALA A 383 -15.41 8.75 17.43
N LEU A 384 -15.70 7.68 18.19
CA LEU A 384 -15.49 7.64 19.64
C LEU A 384 -13.99 7.79 19.98
N ALA A 385 -13.13 6.99 19.31
CA ALA A 385 -11.69 7.05 19.51
C ALA A 385 -11.15 8.47 19.24
N ASN A 386 -11.51 9.06 18.10
CA ASN A 386 -11.02 10.39 17.74
C ASN A 386 -11.49 11.48 18.71
N ARG A 387 -12.74 11.40 19.19
CA ARG A 387 -13.26 12.34 20.20
C ARG A 387 -12.50 12.24 21.51
N LEU A 388 -12.19 11.04 21.99
CA LEU A 388 -11.44 10.84 23.23
C LEU A 388 -9.96 11.27 23.09
N ILE A 389 -9.35 10.96 21.93
CA ILE A 389 -7.98 11.39 21.65
C ILE A 389 -7.93 12.92 21.54
N ALA A 390 -8.90 13.55 20.88
CA ALA A 390 -8.99 15.00 20.79
C ALA A 390 -9.13 15.65 22.19
N HIS A 391 -9.94 15.04 23.08
CA HIS A 391 -10.04 15.49 24.47
C HIS A 391 -8.67 15.44 25.17
N TYR A 392 -7.96 14.32 25.04
CA TYR A 392 -6.61 14.18 25.58
C TYR A 392 -5.64 15.20 24.99
N VAL A 393 -5.66 15.41 23.68
CA VAL A 393 -4.82 16.41 23.01
C VAL A 393 -5.08 17.81 23.62
N VAL A 394 -6.33 18.20 23.80
CA VAL A 394 -6.69 19.51 24.34
C VAL A 394 -6.28 19.62 25.82
N SER A 395 -6.53 18.59 26.64
CA SER A 395 -6.26 18.66 28.08
C SER A 395 -4.79 18.48 28.46
N GLU A 396 -4.05 17.62 27.73
CA GLU A 396 -2.70 17.21 28.13
C GLU A 396 -1.59 17.77 27.21
N ILE A 397 -1.91 18.04 25.93
CA ILE A 397 -0.90 18.53 24.98
C ILE A 397 -1.01 20.05 24.80
N LEU A 398 -2.23 20.57 24.60
CA LEU A 398 -2.42 22.00 24.30
C LEU A 398 -2.54 22.90 25.54
N SER A 399 -2.52 22.34 26.75
CA SER A 399 -2.65 23.08 28.01
C SER A 399 -1.33 23.64 28.54
N HIS A 400 -0.23 23.39 27.84
CA HIS A 400 1.13 23.83 28.20
C HIS A 400 1.67 24.76 27.11
#